data_c6d9ac114b3e74370991d6c696730cd9
#
_entry.id   c6d9ac114b3e74370991d6c696730cd9
#
_cell.length_a   1.000
_cell.length_b   1.000
_cell.length_c   1.000
_cell.angle_alpha   90.00
_cell.angle_beta   90.00
_cell.angle_gamma   90.00
#
_symmetry.space_group_name_H-M   'P 1'
#
loop_
_entity.id
_entity.type
_entity.pdbx_description
1 polymer ?
#
loop_
_entity_poly.entity_id
_entity_poly.type
_entity_poly.pdbx_seq_one_letter_code
_entity_poly.pdbx_strand_id
1 'polypeptide(L)'
;MYQNKKSYIYRAIEFAPIWIVLTFGRILPFWVRAKMFAFLGGIIVTHFPKARKRVHKGLRIAFPNLGKNEIKLITKKVGENTALTLSELLMNDDYKKRNKLIKADGIGFDILKEAKNNGKGAIIVSAHFGQWEAIRHHLASHKMETGAVYRKNNNPWYERLFLRSIKHG
;
A
#
# COMPACT_ATOMS: atom_id res chain seq x y z
N MET A 1 18.86 1.70 19.49
CA MET A 1 17.48 2.03 19.07
C MET A 1 17.32 3.55 19.04
N TYR A 2 17.59 4.19 17.90
CA TYR A 2 17.55 5.65 17.76
C TYR A 2 16.08 6.09 17.68
N GLN A 3 15.46 6.42 18.78
CA GLN A 3 14.23 7.18 18.78
C GLN A 3 14.54 8.64 18.45
N ASN A 4 14.34 9.01 17.20
CA ASN A 4 14.40 10.41 16.79
C ASN A 4 13.28 11.16 17.52
N LYS A 5 13.64 11.92 18.56
CA LYS A 5 12.71 12.72 19.40
C LYS A 5 12.23 13.97 18.67
N LYS A 6 11.62 13.79 17.48
CA LYS A 6 10.90 14.89 16.84
C LYS A 6 9.73 15.27 17.71
N SER A 7 9.55 16.57 17.97
CA SER A 7 8.41 17.12 18.70
C SER A 7 7.09 16.61 18.12
N TYR A 8 6.09 16.40 18.94
CA TYR A 8 4.73 16.00 18.54
C TYR A 8 4.14 16.95 17.48
N ILE A 9 4.38 18.25 17.63
CA ILE A 9 3.99 19.30 16.67
C ILE A 9 4.66 19.07 15.31
N TYR A 10 5.97 18.80 15.28
CA TYR A 10 6.67 18.53 14.02
C TYR A 10 6.07 17.32 13.29
N ARG A 11 5.72 16.28 14.02
CA ARG A 11 5.08 15.08 13.46
C ARG A 11 3.67 15.36 12.92
N ALA A 12 2.92 16.27 13.54
CA ALA A 12 1.64 16.72 13.05
C ALA A 12 1.79 17.50 11.73
N ILE A 13 2.75 18.42 11.66
CA ILE A 13 3.06 19.19 10.44
C ILE A 13 3.50 18.25 9.30
N GLU A 14 4.33 17.25 9.59
CA GLU A 14 4.75 16.24 8.61
C GLU A 14 3.57 15.41 8.07
N PHE A 15 2.55 15.18 8.90
CA PHE A 15 1.36 14.41 8.56
C PHE A 15 0.30 15.24 7.83
N ALA A 16 0.18 16.53 8.13
CA ALA A 16 -0.89 17.40 7.66
C ALA A 16 -1.12 17.41 6.13
N PRO A 17 -0.09 17.49 5.27
CA PRO A 17 -0.28 17.46 3.81
C PRO A 17 -0.95 16.17 3.34
N ILE A 18 -0.53 15.03 3.89
CA ILE A 18 -1.11 13.73 3.52
C ILE A 18 -2.53 13.62 4.02
N TRP A 19 -2.81 14.08 5.24
CA TRP A 19 -4.16 14.10 5.79
C TRP A 19 -5.11 14.94 4.92
N ILE A 20 -4.68 16.13 4.49
CA ILE A 20 -5.45 17.00 3.59
C ILE A 20 -5.76 16.25 2.28
N VAL A 21 -4.76 15.71 1.62
CA VAL A 21 -4.91 14.99 0.34
C VAL A 21 -5.84 13.78 0.49
N LEU A 22 -5.73 13.02 1.58
CA LEU A 22 -6.61 11.89 1.85
C LEU A 22 -8.05 12.32 2.14
N THR A 23 -8.24 13.41 2.90
CA THR A 23 -9.58 13.92 3.24
C THR A 23 -10.32 14.41 2.00
N PHE A 24 -9.68 15.24 1.19
CA PHE A 24 -10.25 15.68 -0.08
C PHE A 24 -10.40 14.52 -1.07
N GLY A 25 -9.46 13.58 -1.09
CA GLY A 25 -9.54 12.40 -1.94
C GLY A 25 -10.78 11.53 -1.64
N ARG A 26 -11.26 11.50 -0.39
CA ARG A 26 -12.47 10.72 -0.03
C ARG A 26 -13.76 11.25 -0.63
N ILE A 27 -13.81 12.54 -0.97
CA ILE A 27 -14.97 13.17 -1.62
C ILE A 27 -15.08 12.75 -3.09
N LEU A 28 -13.96 12.40 -3.70
CA LEU A 28 -13.88 12.05 -5.11
C LEU A 28 -14.36 10.61 -5.37
N PRO A 29 -15.02 10.35 -6.51
CA PRO A 29 -15.27 9.00 -6.97
C PRO A 29 -13.96 8.20 -7.07
N PHE A 30 -14.03 6.91 -6.77
CA PHE A 30 -12.84 6.03 -6.71
C PHE A 30 -11.92 6.16 -7.93
N TRP A 31 -12.49 6.12 -9.14
CA TRP A 31 -11.69 6.15 -10.37
C TRP A 31 -10.97 7.48 -10.60
N VAL A 32 -11.61 8.59 -10.22
CA VAL A 32 -10.99 9.93 -10.29
C VAL A 32 -9.85 10.02 -9.28
N ARG A 33 -10.13 9.59 -8.06
CA ARG A 33 -9.16 9.54 -6.97
C ARG A 33 -7.95 8.68 -7.32
N ALA A 34 -8.17 7.46 -7.83
CA ALA A 34 -7.10 6.55 -8.22
C ALA A 34 -6.17 7.18 -9.27
N LYS A 35 -6.75 7.79 -10.30
CA LYS A 35 -5.98 8.53 -11.32
C LYS A 35 -5.20 9.70 -10.74
N MET A 36 -5.82 10.46 -9.83
CA MET A 36 -5.17 11.60 -9.16
C MET A 36 -3.96 11.14 -8.33
N PHE A 37 -4.12 10.11 -7.49
CA PHE A 37 -3.01 9.60 -6.69
C PHE A 37 -1.89 9.00 -7.55
N ALA A 38 -2.24 8.23 -8.57
CA ALA A 38 -1.25 7.71 -9.51
C ALA A 38 -0.47 8.85 -10.18
N PHE A 39 -1.15 9.86 -10.70
CA PHE A 39 -0.52 11.02 -11.34
C PHE A 39 0.45 11.74 -10.38
N LEU A 40 -0.01 12.07 -9.17
CA LEU A 40 0.82 12.72 -8.16
C LEU A 40 2.04 11.87 -7.77
N GLY A 41 1.85 10.57 -7.59
CA GLY A 41 2.94 9.63 -7.29
C GLY A 41 3.99 9.56 -8.39
N GLY A 42 3.55 9.53 -9.65
CA GLY A 42 4.43 9.57 -10.81
C GLY A 42 5.29 10.85 -10.83
N ILE A 43 4.68 12.00 -10.58
CA ILE A 43 5.40 13.29 -10.48
C ILE A 43 6.40 13.26 -9.32
N ILE A 44 5.95 12.90 -8.11
CA ILE A 44 6.79 12.90 -6.90
C ILE A 44 8.02 12.03 -7.11
N VAL A 45 7.86 10.76 -7.54
CA VAL A 45 8.99 9.84 -7.67
C VAL A 45 9.92 10.25 -8.81
N THR A 46 9.40 10.85 -9.88
CA THR A 46 10.22 11.31 -10.99
C THR A 46 11.05 12.56 -10.64
N HIS A 47 10.48 13.48 -9.87
CA HIS A 47 11.12 14.77 -9.59
C HIS A 47 11.85 14.83 -8.25
N PHE A 48 11.47 13.99 -7.26
CA PHE A 48 12.11 13.99 -5.95
C PHE A 48 13.44 13.22 -6.01
N PRO A 49 14.61 13.88 -5.83
CA PRO A 49 15.91 13.26 -6.11
C PRO A 49 16.17 11.98 -5.28
N LYS A 50 15.76 11.97 -4.01
CA LYS A 50 15.95 10.81 -3.11
C LYS A 50 15.16 9.60 -3.57
N ALA A 51 13.88 9.79 -3.92
CA ALA A 51 13.01 8.72 -4.39
C ALA A 51 13.51 8.18 -5.74
N ARG A 52 13.76 9.10 -6.69
CA ARG A 52 14.29 8.75 -8.01
C ARG A 52 15.59 7.95 -7.94
N LYS A 53 16.57 8.42 -7.15
CA LYS A 53 17.86 7.70 -6.99
C LYS A 53 17.66 6.28 -6.46
N ARG A 54 16.74 6.08 -5.51
CA ARG A 54 16.44 4.75 -4.95
C ARG A 54 15.88 3.82 -6.02
N VAL A 55 14.89 4.29 -6.79
CA VAL A 55 14.28 3.51 -7.88
C VAL A 55 15.31 3.20 -8.95
N HIS A 56 16.10 4.19 -9.40
CA HIS A 56 17.15 3.98 -10.40
C HIS A 56 18.18 2.96 -9.94
N LYS A 57 18.61 3.03 -8.67
CA LYS A 57 19.56 2.03 -8.13
C LYS A 57 18.97 0.63 -8.17
N GLY A 58 17.72 0.45 -7.74
CA GLY A 58 17.03 -0.85 -7.81
C GLY A 58 16.90 -1.39 -9.23
N LEU A 59 16.49 -0.52 -10.17
CA LEU A 59 16.35 -0.91 -11.58
C LEU A 59 17.67 -1.33 -12.21
N ARG A 60 18.76 -0.63 -11.91
CA ARG A 60 20.09 -1.00 -12.45
C ARG A 60 20.61 -2.33 -11.91
N ILE A 61 20.23 -2.69 -10.68
CA ILE A 61 20.58 -3.99 -10.10
C ILE A 61 19.76 -5.10 -10.73
N ALA A 62 18.44 -4.91 -10.86
CA ALA A 62 17.54 -5.92 -11.37
C ALA A 62 17.62 -6.05 -12.91
N PHE A 63 17.88 -4.95 -13.61
CA PHE A 63 17.88 -4.85 -15.06
C PHE A 63 19.04 -3.99 -15.54
N PRO A 64 20.28 -4.51 -15.57
CA PRO A 64 21.49 -3.72 -15.86
C PRO A 64 21.50 -3.12 -17.28
N ASN A 65 20.82 -3.74 -18.22
CA ASN A 65 20.81 -3.35 -19.64
C ASN A 65 19.71 -2.35 -20.03
N LEU A 66 18.89 -1.87 -19.08
CA LEU A 66 17.83 -0.91 -19.38
C LEU A 66 18.38 0.43 -19.87
N GLY A 67 17.82 0.92 -20.96
CA GLY A 67 18.11 2.23 -21.51
C GLY A 67 17.59 3.38 -20.62
N LYS A 68 18.16 4.57 -20.79
CA LYS A 68 17.78 5.77 -19.99
C LYS A 68 16.29 6.08 -20.09
N ASN A 69 15.68 5.96 -21.26
CA ASN A 69 14.26 6.24 -21.49
C ASN A 69 13.36 5.21 -20.79
N GLU A 70 13.73 3.96 -20.81
CA GLU A 70 13.02 2.87 -20.12
C GLU A 70 13.07 3.07 -18.60
N ILE A 71 14.26 3.37 -18.06
CA ILE A 71 14.42 3.69 -16.64
C ILE A 71 13.50 4.85 -16.24
N LYS A 72 13.42 5.93 -17.03
CA LYS A 72 12.54 7.06 -16.76
C LYS A 72 11.06 6.66 -16.76
N LEU A 73 10.65 5.87 -17.75
CA LEU A 73 9.27 5.38 -17.86
C LEU A 73 8.90 4.49 -16.66
N ILE A 74 9.74 3.50 -16.34
CA ILE A 74 9.52 2.59 -15.23
C ILE A 74 9.53 3.36 -13.91
N THR A 75 10.41 4.34 -13.74
CA THR A 75 10.45 5.21 -12.54
C THR A 75 9.12 5.91 -12.32
N LYS A 76 8.52 6.47 -13.37
CA LYS A 76 7.18 7.07 -13.31
C LYS A 76 6.13 6.03 -12.90
N LYS A 77 6.14 4.86 -13.53
CA LYS A 77 5.22 3.75 -13.22
C LYS A 77 5.33 3.25 -11.78
N VAL A 78 6.55 3.17 -11.25
CA VAL A 78 6.80 2.85 -9.84
C VAL A 78 6.14 3.90 -8.93
N GLY A 79 6.27 5.18 -9.25
CA GLY A 79 5.62 6.25 -8.51
C GLY A 79 4.09 6.15 -8.55
N GLU A 80 3.52 5.94 -9.74
CA GLU A 80 2.08 5.77 -9.95
C GLU A 80 1.53 4.61 -9.11
N ASN A 81 2.15 3.43 -9.20
CA ASN A 81 1.73 2.25 -8.44
C ASN A 81 1.90 2.41 -6.93
N THR A 82 3.02 2.98 -6.49
CA THR A 82 3.26 3.18 -5.05
C THR A 82 2.22 4.11 -4.44
N ALA A 83 1.92 5.23 -5.08
CA ALA A 83 0.92 6.17 -4.57
C ALA A 83 -0.50 5.59 -4.61
N LEU A 84 -0.84 4.83 -5.66
CA LEU A 84 -2.12 4.12 -5.74
C LEU A 84 -2.25 3.12 -4.59
N THR A 85 -1.27 2.24 -4.40
CA THR A 85 -1.24 1.25 -3.31
C THR A 85 -1.39 1.91 -1.93
N LEU A 86 -0.62 2.99 -1.67
CA LEU A 86 -0.72 3.70 -0.40
C LEU A 86 -2.09 4.36 -0.21
N SER A 87 -2.68 4.93 -1.25
CA SER A 87 -4.01 5.53 -1.17
C SER A 87 -5.09 4.50 -0.86
N GLU A 88 -5.01 3.34 -1.48
CA GLU A 88 -5.93 2.23 -1.24
C GLU A 88 -5.74 1.64 0.16
N LEU A 89 -4.50 1.49 0.62
CA LEU A 89 -4.17 1.04 1.97
C LEU A 89 -4.78 1.96 3.05
N LEU A 90 -4.71 3.26 2.84
CA LEU A 90 -5.22 4.25 3.80
C LEU A 90 -6.73 4.54 3.66
N MET A 91 -7.37 3.99 2.64
CA MET A 91 -8.80 4.13 2.34
C MET A 91 -9.47 2.74 2.18
N ASN A 92 -9.14 1.81 3.04
CA ASN A 92 -9.58 0.41 2.97
C ASN A 92 -11.10 0.20 2.98
N ASP A 93 -11.89 1.18 3.44
CA ASP A 93 -13.35 1.13 3.39
C ASP A 93 -13.90 0.86 1.98
N ASP A 94 -13.12 1.21 0.95
CA ASP A 94 -13.49 0.93 -0.44
C ASP A 94 -13.49 -0.56 -0.79
N TYR A 95 -12.66 -1.37 -0.13
CA TYR A 95 -12.62 -2.82 -0.39
C TYR A 95 -13.87 -3.53 0.08
N LYS A 96 -14.45 -3.14 1.22
CA LYS A 96 -15.75 -3.68 1.64
C LYS A 96 -16.83 -3.49 0.59
N LYS A 97 -16.84 -2.31 -0.05
CA LYS A 97 -17.81 -1.98 -1.09
C LYS A 97 -17.48 -2.60 -2.44
N ARG A 98 -16.23 -3.04 -2.64
CA ARG A 98 -15.67 -3.43 -3.93
C ARG A 98 -14.96 -4.78 -3.91
N ASN A 99 -15.28 -5.65 -2.95
CA ASN A 99 -14.71 -6.99 -2.86
C ASN A 99 -14.85 -7.79 -4.17
N LYS A 100 -15.88 -7.51 -4.97
CA LYS A 100 -16.07 -8.09 -6.31
C LYS A 100 -14.93 -7.77 -7.29
N LEU A 101 -14.13 -6.73 -7.03
CA LEU A 101 -12.96 -6.39 -7.84
C LEU A 101 -11.73 -7.22 -7.49
N ILE A 102 -11.73 -7.88 -6.33
CA ILE A 102 -10.65 -8.75 -5.91
C ILE A 102 -10.96 -10.15 -6.48
N LYS A 103 -10.16 -10.56 -7.44
CA LYS A 103 -10.20 -11.92 -7.99
C LYS A 103 -9.06 -12.71 -7.38
N ALA A 104 -9.37 -13.86 -6.77
CA ALA A 104 -8.36 -14.83 -6.37
C ALA A 104 -8.33 -15.93 -7.43
N ASP A 105 -7.14 -16.28 -7.84
CA ASP A 105 -6.87 -17.32 -8.83
C ASP A 105 -5.81 -18.30 -8.28
N GLY A 106 -5.87 -19.55 -8.72
CA GLY A 106 -4.95 -20.60 -8.31
C GLY A 106 -5.41 -21.40 -7.08
N ILE A 107 -4.69 -22.48 -6.83
CA ILE A 107 -5.02 -23.51 -5.80
C ILE A 107 -4.80 -23.03 -4.36
N GLY A 108 -4.10 -21.92 -4.13
CA GLY A 108 -3.74 -21.44 -2.79
C GLY A 108 -4.93 -21.19 -1.89
N PHE A 109 -6.04 -20.74 -2.45
CA PHE A 109 -7.25 -20.48 -1.67
C PHE A 109 -7.92 -21.78 -1.20
N ASP A 110 -7.89 -22.83 -1.99
CA ASP A 110 -8.46 -24.12 -1.63
C ASP A 110 -7.61 -24.82 -0.54
N ILE A 111 -6.29 -24.67 -0.60
CA ILE A 111 -5.37 -25.12 0.46
C ILE A 111 -5.71 -24.43 1.79
N LEU A 112 -5.99 -23.13 1.77
CA LEU A 112 -6.37 -22.38 2.98
C LEU A 112 -7.73 -22.84 3.52
N LYS A 113 -8.70 -23.11 2.65
CA LYS A 113 -10.00 -23.67 3.06
C LYS A 113 -9.85 -25.03 3.73
N GLU A 114 -9.06 -25.90 3.13
CA GLU A 114 -8.78 -27.23 3.68
C GLU A 114 -8.11 -27.13 5.05
N ALA A 115 -7.08 -26.30 5.19
CA ALA A 115 -6.43 -26.06 6.48
C ALA A 115 -7.41 -25.59 7.55
N LYS A 116 -8.31 -24.66 7.19
CA LYS A 116 -9.37 -24.17 8.08
C LYS A 116 -10.34 -25.28 8.49
N ASN A 117 -10.82 -26.08 7.54
CA ASN A 117 -11.77 -27.18 7.80
C ASN A 117 -11.16 -28.26 8.68
N ASN A 118 -9.86 -28.47 8.58
CA ASN A 118 -9.11 -29.41 9.42
C ASN A 118 -8.71 -28.82 10.78
N GLY A 119 -9.17 -27.62 11.14
CA GLY A 119 -8.81 -26.95 12.40
C GLY A 119 -7.34 -26.54 12.49
N LYS A 120 -6.62 -26.54 11.38
CA LYS A 120 -5.21 -26.14 11.28
C LYS A 120 -5.10 -24.67 10.90
N GLY A 121 -4.11 -23.97 11.47
CA GLY A 121 -3.72 -22.66 11.03
C GLY A 121 -2.88 -22.71 9.75
N ALA A 122 -2.71 -21.56 9.10
CA ALA A 122 -1.82 -21.41 7.96
C ALA A 122 -0.98 -20.12 8.10
N ILE A 123 0.26 -20.17 7.63
CA ILE A 123 1.13 -19.00 7.55
C ILE A 123 1.20 -18.59 6.08
N ILE A 124 0.76 -17.34 5.81
CA ILE A 124 0.81 -16.77 4.48
C ILE A 124 2.07 -15.92 4.39
N VAL A 125 2.96 -16.28 3.47
CA VAL A 125 4.14 -15.48 3.13
C VAL A 125 3.84 -14.69 1.88
N SER A 126 4.02 -13.37 1.94
CA SER A 126 3.74 -12.44 0.85
C SER A 126 4.85 -11.39 0.73
N ALA A 127 4.82 -10.61 -0.33
CA ALA A 127 5.72 -9.50 -0.56
C ALA A 127 4.94 -8.19 -0.71
N HIS A 128 5.62 -7.06 -0.53
CA HIS A 128 5.06 -5.73 -0.83
C HIS A 128 5.01 -5.51 -2.36
N PHE A 129 4.10 -6.23 -3.02
CA PHE A 129 3.89 -6.18 -4.45
C PHE A 129 2.42 -5.80 -4.73
N GLY A 130 2.22 -4.71 -5.47
CA GLY A 130 0.88 -4.19 -5.70
C GLY A 130 0.13 -3.90 -4.40
N GLN A 131 -1.18 -4.20 -4.38
CA GLN A 131 -2.02 -4.00 -3.20
C GLN A 131 -2.05 -5.27 -2.33
N TRP A 132 -1.08 -5.42 -1.46
CA TRP A 132 -0.95 -6.61 -0.58
C TRP A 132 -2.07 -6.76 0.44
N GLU A 133 -2.77 -5.68 0.81
CA GLU A 133 -3.93 -5.74 1.70
C GLU A 133 -5.15 -6.42 1.06
N ALA A 134 -5.19 -6.51 -0.27
CA ALA A 134 -6.26 -7.21 -0.97
C ALA A 134 -6.39 -8.67 -0.53
N ILE A 135 -5.28 -9.32 -0.17
CA ILE A 135 -5.28 -10.70 0.36
C ILE A 135 -6.11 -10.78 1.64
N ARG A 136 -5.88 -9.85 2.58
CA ARG A 136 -6.59 -9.82 3.86
C ARG A 136 -8.09 -9.58 3.66
N HIS A 137 -8.44 -8.63 2.79
CA HIS A 137 -9.84 -8.36 2.46
C HIS A 137 -10.54 -9.56 1.81
N HIS A 138 -9.84 -10.24 0.91
CA HIS A 138 -10.36 -11.46 0.28
C HIS A 138 -10.63 -12.55 1.32
N LEU A 139 -9.68 -12.81 2.21
CA LEU A 139 -9.83 -13.79 3.27
C LEU A 139 -10.94 -13.42 4.25
N ALA A 140 -11.04 -12.16 4.66
CA ALA A 140 -12.10 -11.67 5.53
C ALA A 140 -13.48 -11.84 4.90
N SER A 141 -13.64 -11.61 3.58
CA SER A 141 -14.90 -11.84 2.86
C SER A 141 -15.35 -13.31 2.86
N HIS A 142 -14.40 -14.23 3.08
CA HIS A 142 -14.65 -15.67 3.23
C HIS A 142 -14.63 -16.13 4.70
N LYS A 143 -14.79 -15.21 5.65
CA LYS A 143 -14.82 -15.49 7.10
C LYS A 143 -13.54 -16.20 7.58
N MET A 144 -12.41 -15.83 7.00
CA MET A 144 -11.08 -16.28 7.45
C MET A 144 -10.41 -15.13 8.20
N GLU A 145 -10.31 -15.26 9.51
CA GLU A 145 -9.61 -14.30 10.34
C GLU A 145 -8.10 -14.35 10.08
N THR A 146 -7.48 -13.21 9.94
CA THR A 146 -6.05 -13.10 9.66
C THR A 146 -5.38 -12.16 10.63
N GLY A 147 -4.25 -12.59 11.18
CA GLY A 147 -3.30 -11.73 11.89
C GLY A 147 -2.16 -11.30 10.97
N ALA A 148 -1.58 -10.15 11.20
CA ALA A 148 -0.41 -9.68 10.48
C ALA A 148 0.67 -9.16 11.42
N VAL A 149 1.92 -9.49 11.11
CA VAL A 149 3.07 -8.91 11.78
C VAL A 149 3.43 -7.62 11.07
N TYR A 150 3.43 -6.51 11.79
CA TYR A 150 3.79 -5.22 11.23
C TYR A 150 4.73 -4.44 12.14
N ARG A 151 5.45 -3.50 11.57
CA ARG A 151 6.28 -2.57 12.31
C ARG A 151 5.49 -1.29 12.61
N LYS A 152 5.38 -0.93 13.89
CA LYS A 152 4.75 0.32 14.33
C LYS A 152 5.39 1.54 13.63
N ASN A 153 4.54 2.44 13.15
CA ASN A 153 4.99 3.68 12.54
C ASN A 153 5.63 4.63 13.56
N ASN A 154 6.69 5.30 13.16
CA ASN A 154 7.38 6.26 14.04
C ASN A 154 6.53 7.52 14.29
N ASN A 155 5.67 7.89 13.37
CA ASN A 155 4.76 9.03 13.50
C ASN A 155 3.41 8.54 14.02
N PRO A 156 2.95 8.98 15.20
CA PRO A 156 1.70 8.50 15.83
C PRO A 156 0.44 8.84 15.02
N TRP A 157 0.48 9.87 14.19
CA TRP A 157 -0.63 10.24 13.32
C TRP A 157 -0.80 9.25 12.16
N TYR A 158 0.32 8.85 11.54
CA TYR A 158 0.30 7.77 10.53
C TYR A 158 -0.12 6.44 11.15
N GLU A 159 0.36 6.15 12.37
CA GLU A 159 -0.01 4.92 13.08
C GLU A 159 -1.53 4.85 13.33
N ARG A 160 -2.12 5.92 13.85
CA ARG A 160 -3.57 5.98 14.07
C ARG A 160 -4.36 5.81 12.77
N LEU A 161 -3.94 6.48 11.71
CA LEU A 161 -4.58 6.38 10.41
C LEU A 161 -4.50 4.94 9.87
N PHE A 162 -3.32 4.34 9.94
CA PHE A 162 -3.07 2.97 9.49
C PHE A 162 -3.90 1.94 10.27
N LEU A 163 -3.85 2.00 11.60
CA LEU A 163 -4.63 1.10 12.45
C LEU A 163 -6.14 1.26 12.24
N ARG A 164 -6.62 2.49 12.07
CA ARG A 164 -8.03 2.74 11.74
C ARG A 164 -8.40 2.11 10.41
N SER A 165 -7.57 2.27 9.39
CA SER A 165 -7.76 1.68 8.07
C SER A 165 -7.84 0.14 8.13
N ILE A 166 -6.95 -0.52 8.89
CA ILE A 166 -6.97 -1.97 9.06
C ILE A 166 -8.21 -2.47 9.82
N LYS A 167 -8.62 -1.77 10.87
CA LYS A 167 -9.78 -2.18 11.68
C LYS A 167 -11.11 -2.07 10.94
N HIS A 168 -11.22 -1.14 10.02
CA HIS A 168 -12.45 -0.91 9.25
C HIS A 168 -12.50 -1.66 7.91
N GLY A 169 -11.41 -2.20 7.45
CA GLY A 169 -11.31 -3.11 6.31
C GLY A 169 -11.46 -4.55 6.74
#